data_43c1c5de2757154b3ec4412b093f8eb6
#
_entry.id   43c1c5de2757154b3ec4412b093f8eb6
#
_cell.length_a   1.000
_cell.length_b   1.000
_cell.length_c   1.000
_cell.angle_alpha   90.00
_cell.angle_beta   90.00
_cell.angle_gamma   90.00
#
_symmetry.space_group_name_H-M   'P 1'
#
loop_
_entity.id
_entity.type
_entity.pdbx_description
1 polymer ?
#
loop_
_entity_poly.entity_id
_entity_poly.type
_entity_poly.pdbx_seq_one_letter_code
_entity_poly.pdbx_strand_id
1 'polypeptide(L)'
;MDNTQQMINMLLQPINQFLQCETPDSWIEEARKPENLTALLVDHCNCELKASQTAMFMVRKYAVDKPSGAILMAWAKPYEDFVYGGKNRSTTDFHDKKKWLTRTFNTTQ
;
A
#
# COMPACT_ATOMS: atom_id res chain seq x y z
N MET A 1 -7.63 -33.81 11.27
CA MET A 1 -7.21 -32.49 10.78
C MET A 1 -6.82 -32.64 9.32
N ASP A 2 -7.31 -31.79 8.49
CA ASP A 2 -6.96 -31.76 7.08
C ASP A 2 -5.45 -31.40 6.91
N ASN A 3 -4.78 -32.03 5.94
CA ASN A 3 -3.37 -31.78 5.60
C ASN A 3 -3.06 -30.29 5.43
N THR A 4 -4.02 -29.54 4.89
CA THR A 4 -3.92 -28.09 4.70
C THR A 4 -3.81 -27.36 6.04
N GLN A 5 -4.62 -27.71 7.02
CA GLN A 5 -4.58 -27.08 8.34
C GLN A 5 -3.29 -27.41 9.09
N GLN A 6 -2.77 -28.62 8.95
CA GLN A 6 -1.48 -28.98 9.55
C GLN A 6 -0.34 -28.17 8.94
N MET A 7 -0.34 -27.99 7.62
CA MET A 7 0.67 -27.19 6.92
C MET A 7 0.60 -25.71 7.34
N ILE A 8 -0.60 -25.14 7.45
CA ILE A 8 -0.80 -23.77 7.94
C ILE A 8 -0.23 -23.62 9.36
N ASN A 9 -0.55 -24.54 10.26
CA ASN A 9 -0.07 -24.48 11.63
C ASN A 9 1.46 -24.57 11.70
N MET A 10 2.10 -25.40 10.88
CA MET A 10 3.55 -25.47 10.78
C MET A 10 4.18 -24.16 10.29
N LEU A 11 3.56 -23.52 9.29
CA LEU A 11 4.06 -22.23 8.76
C LEU A 11 3.87 -21.08 9.76
N LEU A 12 2.81 -21.13 10.57
CA LEU A 12 2.53 -20.13 11.59
C LEU A 12 3.36 -20.30 12.87
N GLN A 13 3.89 -21.47 13.13
CA GLN A 13 4.62 -21.75 14.37
C GLN A 13 5.77 -20.77 14.67
N PRO A 14 6.70 -20.47 13.74
CA PRO A 14 7.76 -19.50 13.99
C PRO A 14 7.21 -18.08 14.25
N ILE A 15 6.12 -17.71 13.58
CA ILE A 15 5.49 -16.40 13.75
C ILE A 15 4.86 -16.29 15.13
N ASN A 16 4.11 -17.31 15.55
CA ASN A 16 3.48 -17.37 16.87
C ASN A 16 4.51 -17.37 18.01
N GLN A 17 5.67 -17.99 17.81
CA GLN A 17 6.77 -17.97 18.78
C GLN A 17 7.42 -16.58 18.88
N PHE A 18 7.45 -15.83 17.78
CA PHE A 18 8.03 -14.49 17.74
C PHE A 18 7.07 -13.43 18.30
N LEU A 19 5.77 -13.55 18.02
CA LEU A 19 4.76 -12.63 18.51
C LEU A 19 4.57 -12.78 20.03
N GLN A 20 4.55 -11.66 20.74
CA GLN A 20 4.38 -11.65 22.19
C GLN A 20 2.92 -11.79 22.63
N CYS A 21 1.99 -11.52 21.75
CA CYS A 21 0.55 -11.71 21.96
C CYS A 21 -0.17 -11.91 20.62
N GLU A 22 -1.32 -12.54 20.68
CA GLU A 22 -2.25 -12.61 19.56
C GLU A 22 -3.05 -11.30 19.44
N THR A 23 -3.62 -11.06 18.28
CA THR A 23 -4.55 -9.93 18.09
C THR A 23 -5.76 -10.11 19.02
N PRO A 24 -6.06 -9.13 19.89
CA PRO A 24 -7.20 -9.26 20.80
C PRO A 24 -8.52 -9.41 20.06
N ASP A 25 -9.38 -10.31 20.55
CA ASP A 25 -10.72 -10.52 19.96
C ASP A 25 -11.56 -9.23 20.00
N SER A 26 -11.43 -8.43 21.05
CA SER A 26 -12.11 -7.14 21.15
C SER A 26 -11.75 -6.18 20.02
N TRP A 27 -10.51 -6.20 19.55
CA TRP A 27 -10.08 -5.41 18.39
C TRP A 27 -10.69 -5.95 17.09
N ILE A 28 -10.71 -7.28 16.92
CA ILE A 28 -11.31 -7.93 15.76
C ILE A 28 -12.80 -7.61 15.65
N GLU A 29 -13.51 -7.69 16.76
CA GLU A 29 -14.95 -7.36 16.84
C GLU A 29 -15.22 -5.89 16.49
N GLU A 30 -14.36 -4.98 16.96
CA GLU A 30 -14.47 -3.57 16.61
C GLU A 30 -14.17 -3.31 15.13
N ALA A 31 -13.13 -3.94 14.59
CA ALA A 31 -12.73 -3.80 13.20
C ALA A 31 -13.77 -4.35 12.21
N ARG A 32 -14.54 -5.35 12.60
CA ARG A 32 -15.61 -5.95 11.77
C ARG A 32 -16.84 -5.06 11.57
N LYS A 33 -17.02 -4.05 12.39
CA LYS A 33 -18.19 -3.17 12.32
C LYS A 33 -18.16 -2.38 11.00
N PRO A 34 -19.26 -2.39 10.21
CA PRO A 34 -19.31 -1.68 8.93
C PRO A 34 -19.03 -0.18 9.03
N GLU A 35 -19.41 0.45 10.13
CA GLU A 35 -19.16 1.88 10.40
C GLU A 35 -17.66 2.21 10.50
N ASN A 36 -16.81 1.24 10.85
CA ASN A 36 -15.37 1.44 10.98
C ASN A 36 -14.60 1.22 9.66
N LEU A 37 -15.26 0.68 8.62
CA LEU A 37 -14.62 0.33 7.36
C LEU A 37 -13.92 1.53 6.69
N THR A 38 -14.58 2.68 6.65
CA THR A 38 -14.01 3.89 6.05
C THR A 38 -12.74 4.34 6.78
N ALA A 39 -12.75 4.36 8.11
CA ALA A 39 -11.59 4.74 8.91
C ALA A 39 -10.43 3.75 8.69
N LEU A 40 -10.69 2.46 8.68
CA LEU A 40 -9.70 1.41 8.45
C LEU A 40 -9.09 1.51 7.05
N LEU A 41 -9.90 1.75 6.01
CA LEU A 41 -9.40 1.90 4.65
C LEU A 41 -8.54 3.16 4.46
N VAL A 42 -8.91 4.27 5.10
CA VAL A 42 -8.11 5.50 5.07
C VAL A 42 -6.77 5.30 5.78
N ASP A 43 -6.79 4.69 6.96
CA ASP A 43 -5.56 4.38 7.69
C ASP A 43 -4.64 3.45 6.90
N HIS A 44 -5.20 2.38 6.34
CA HIS A 44 -4.45 1.44 5.50
C HIS A 44 -3.84 2.13 4.28
N CYS A 45 -4.61 2.95 3.58
CA CYS A 45 -4.14 3.74 2.44
C CYS A 45 -2.96 4.64 2.81
N ASN A 46 -3.02 5.33 3.95
CA ASN A 46 -1.93 6.17 4.44
C ASN A 46 -0.67 5.35 4.79
N CYS A 47 -0.83 4.20 5.40
CA CYS A 47 0.28 3.30 5.73
C CYS A 47 0.97 2.77 4.46
N GLU A 48 0.20 2.34 3.48
CA GLU A 48 0.70 1.83 2.20
C GLU A 48 1.41 2.93 1.40
N LEU A 49 0.88 4.15 1.39
CA LEU A 49 1.53 5.27 0.73
C LEU A 49 2.88 5.60 1.38
N LYS A 50 2.98 5.62 2.69
CA LYS A 50 4.24 5.84 3.42
C LYS A 50 5.26 4.74 3.14
N ALA A 51 4.82 3.48 3.12
CA ALA A 51 5.67 2.34 2.77
C ALA A 51 6.19 2.47 1.33
N SER A 52 5.33 2.83 0.39
CA SER A 52 5.66 3.09 -1.01
C SER A 52 6.68 4.23 -1.15
N GLN A 53 6.49 5.35 -0.45
CA GLN A 53 7.42 6.48 -0.47
C GLN A 53 8.81 6.09 0.05
N THR A 54 8.87 5.28 1.10
CA THR A 54 10.15 4.76 1.63
C THR A 54 10.82 3.84 0.61
N ALA A 55 10.09 2.94 -0.01
CA ALA A 55 10.61 2.06 -1.06
C ALA A 55 11.14 2.85 -2.25
N MET A 56 10.40 3.85 -2.73
CA MET A 56 10.83 4.72 -3.82
C MET A 56 12.09 5.52 -3.46
N PHE A 57 12.20 6.00 -2.23
CA PHE A 57 13.40 6.66 -1.75
C PHE A 57 14.62 5.74 -1.84
N MET A 58 14.49 4.49 -1.38
CA MET A 58 15.57 3.50 -1.42
C MET A 58 15.99 3.17 -2.86
N VAL A 59 15.00 2.93 -3.75
CA VAL A 59 15.26 2.65 -5.16
C VAL A 59 16.00 3.82 -5.82
N ARG A 60 15.54 5.05 -5.62
CA ARG A 60 16.19 6.25 -6.19
C ARG A 60 17.61 6.45 -5.69
N LYS A 61 17.85 6.16 -4.42
CA LYS A 61 19.14 6.42 -3.80
C LYS A 61 20.19 5.38 -4.17
N TYR A 62 19.79 4.12 -4.32
CA TYR A 62 20.75 3.00 -4.38
C TYR A 62 20.66 2.14 -5.64
N ALA A 63 19.55 2.16 -6.38
CA ALA A 63 19.29 1.16 -7.41
C ALA A 63 19.16 1.71 -8.83
N VAL A 64 18.91 3.00 -9.02
CA VAL A 64 18.67 3.59 -10.34
C VAL A 64 19.42 4.91 -10.53
N ASP A 65 19.60 5.31 -11.79
CA ASP A 65 20.13 6.62 -12.15
C ASP A 65 19.11 7.76 -11.93
N LYS A 66 19.58 8.99 -12.03
CA LYS A 66 18.72 10.18 -11.81
C LYS A 66 17.53 10.26 -12.76
N PRO A 67 17.66 10.01 -14.09
CA PRO A 67 16.53 10.03 -15.00
C PRO A 67 15.47 9.00 -14.64
N SER A 68 15.84 7.75 -14.36
CA SER A 68 14.92 6.70 -13.94
C SER A 68 14.25 7.02 -12.60
N GLY A 69 14.98 7.59 -11.67
CA GLY A 69 14.42 8.07 -10.40
C GLY A 69 13.37 9.18 -10.59
N ALA A 70 13.58 10.10 -11.54
CA ALA A 70 12.62 11.15 -11.87
C ALA A 70 11.33 10.58 -12.48
N ILE A 71 11.44 9.56 -13.33
CA ILE A 71 10.29 8.83 -13.90
C ILE A 71 9.47 8.16 -12.79
N LEU A 72 10.13 7.48 -11.86
CA LEU A 72 9.47 6.84 -10.71
C LEU A 72 8.68 7.85 -9.88
N MET A 73 9.26 9.02 -9.61
CA MET A 73 8.59 10.07 -8.85
C MET A 73 7.40 10.67 -9.61
N ALA A 74 7.53 10.88 -10.91
CA ALA A 74 6.43 11.35 -11.76
C ALA A 74 5.27 10.37 -11.78
N TRP A 75 5.58 9.07 -11.79
CA TRP A 75 4.56 8.01 -11.74
C TRP A 75 3.82 7.98 -10.39
N ALA A 76 4.50 8.20 -9.29
CA ALA A 76 3.92 8.19 -7.95
C ALA A 76 3.14 9.46 -7.60
N LYS A 77 3.47 10.59 -8.19
CA LYS A 77 2.93 11.91 -7.83
C LYS A 77 1.40 12.00 -7.85
N PRO A 78 0.64 11.49 -8.84
CA PRO A 78 -0.82 11.53 -8.81
C PRO A 78 -1.44 10.84 -7.60
N TYR A 79 -0.83 9.75 -7.13
CA TYR A 79 -1.30 9.04 -5.93
C TYR A 79 -1.09 9.88 -4.67
N GLU A 80 0.09 10.51 -4.53
CA GLU A 80 0.40 11.40 -3.42
C GLU A 80 -0.52 12.62 -3.41
N ASP A 81 -0.71 13.27 -4.55
CA ASP A 81 -1.59 14.43 -4.71
C ASP A 81 -3.03 14.08 -4.36
N PHE A 82 -3.50 12.89 -4.74
CA PHE A 82 -4.84 12.43 -4.40
C PHE A 82 -5.00 12.16 -2.90
N VAL A 83 -4.08 11.46 -2.27
CA VAL A 83 -4.17 11.11 -0.85
C VAL A 83 -4.02 12.34 0.04
N TYR A 84 -3.07 13.23 -0.26
CA TYR A 84 -2.81 14.43 0.54
C TYR A 84 -3.60 15.66 0.11
N GLY A 85 -4.35 15.61 -0.99
CA GLY A 85 -5.04 16.75 -1.59
C GLY A 85 -6.20 17.34 -0.77
N GLY A 86 -6.63 16.68 0.29
CA GLY A 86 -7.70 17.19 1.15
C GLY A 86 -8.99 17.53 0.40
N LYS A 87 -9.49 18.75 0.56
CA LYS A 87 -10.74 19.22 -0.09
C LYS A 87 -10.61 19.38 -1.61
N ASN A 88 -9.42 19.45 -2.14
CA ASN A 88 -9.14 19.63 -3.57
C ASN A 88 -8.98 18.30 -4.32
N ARG A 89 -9.34 17.20 -3.72
CA ARG A 89 -9.29 15.88 -4.37
C ARG A 89 -10.28 15.81 -5.54
N SER A 90 -9.76 15.43 -6.70
CA SER A 90 -10.57 15.13 -7.88
C SER A 90 -10.27 13.72 -8.36
N THR A 91 -11.28 12.85 -8.30
CA THR A 91 -11.16 11.48 -8.83
C THR A 91 -10.98 11.48 -10.34
N THR A 92 -11.62 12.41 -11.05
CA THR A 92 -11.48 12.58 -12.51
C THR A 92 -10.05 12.97 -12.86
N ASP A 93 -9.49 14.00 -12.22
CA ASP A 93 -8.10 14.42 -12.43
C ASP A 93 -7.10 13.31 -12.11
N PHE A 94 -7.32 12.57 -11.03
CA PHE A 94 -6.49 11.42 -10.68
C PHE A 94 -6.52 10.34 -11.78
N HIS A 95 -7.69 9.97 -12.27
CA HIS A 95 -7.84 8.98 -13.33
C HIS A 95 -7.23 9.42 -14.65
N ASP A 96 -7.35 10.68 -15.01
CA ASP A 96 -6.78 11.24 -16.23
C ASP A 96 -5.25 11.26 -16.17
N LYS A 97 -4.66 11.69 -15.07
CA LYS A 97 -3.23 11.64 -14.83
C LYS A 97 -2.69 10.22 -14.85
N LYS A 98 -3.40 9.28 -14.23
CA LYS A 98 -3.04 7.86 -14.25
C LYS A 98 -3.05 7.29 -15.67
N LYS A 99 -4.07 7.57 -16.46
CA LYS A 99 -4.13 7.15 -17.88
C LYS A 99 -2.97 7.73 -18.69
N TRP A 100 -2.66 9.01 -18.48
CA TRP A 100 -1.56 9.66 -19.16
C TRP A 100 -0.23 9.00 -18.83
N LEU A 101 0.05 8.73 -17.56
CA LEU A 101 1.27 8.06 -17.12
C LEU A 101 1.38 6.65 -17.71
N THR A 102 0.32 5.87 -17.68
CA THR A 102 0.29 4.52 -18.25
C THR A 102 0.61 4.54 -19.73
N ARG A 103 0.03 5.48 -20.50
CA ARG A 103 0.32 5.64 -21.93
C ARG A 103 1.77 6.05 -22.18
N THR A 104 2.29 6.98 -21.38
CA THR A 104 3.65 7.53 -21.56
C THR A 104 4.73 6.50 -21.26
N PHE A 105 4.54 5.66 -20.25
CA PHE A 105 5.57 4.71 -19.81
C PHE A 105 5.38 3.27 -20.30
N ASN A 106 4.19 2.90 -20.81
CA ASN A 106 3.95 1.59 -21.44
C ASN A 106 4.29 1.54 -22.93
N THR A 107 4.72 2.63 -23.53
CA THR A 107 5.10 2.68 -24.95
C THR A 107 6.48 2.13 -25.24
N THR A 108 7.14 1.48 -24.30
CA THR A 108 8.46 0.84 -24.44
C THR A 108 8.40 -0.68 -24.55
N GLN A 109 7.27 -1.24 -24.96
CA GLN A 109 7.18 -2.65 -25.34
C GLN A 109 7.21 -2.79 -26.86
#